data_c39b3c3c3cd5be5df9e98f65ff2be348
#
_entry.id   c39b3c3c3cd5be5df9e98f65ff2be348
#
_cell.length_a   1.000
_cell.length_b   1.000
_cell.length_c   1.000
_cell.angle_alpha   90.00
_cell.angle_beta   90.00
_cell.angle_gamma   90.00
#
_symmetry.space_group_name_H-M   'P 1'
#
loop_
_entity.id
_entity.type
_entity.pdbx_description
1 polymer ?
#
loop_
_entity_poly.entity_id
_entity_poly.type
_entity_poly.pdbx_seq_one_letter_code
_entity_poly.pdbx_strand_id
1 'polypeptide(L)'
;MIKISEADLNPHLNARMLQRGITLDEIERVLNEGWEATDAKPGIIGKIYVFLYNGTWEGKFYEEKEVSVYYKLLNDTIFLLTAKARYGRGFLKKGGDNEVRI
;
A
#
# COMPACT_ATOMS: atom_id res chain seq x y z
N MET A 1 7.64 9.95 -11.71
CA MET A 1 6.54 9.12 -11.25
C MET A 1 6.86 7.64 -11.43
N ILE A 2 6.60 6.84 -10.43
CA ILE A 2 6.89 5.42 -10.48
C ILE A 2 5.78 4.71 -11.26
N LYS A 3 6.16 3.88 -12.21
CA LYS A 3 5.22 3.07 -12.97
C LYS A 3 5.52 1.61 -12.73
N ILE A 4 4.47 0.81 -12.55
CA ILE A 4 4.61 -0.61 -12.31
C ILE A 4 3.78 -1.40 -13.27
N SER A 5 4.30 -2.54 -13.68
CA SER A 5 3.55 -3.45 -14.54
C SER A 5 3.53 -4.82 -13.89
N GLU A 6 2.78 -5.73 -14.47
CA GLU A 6 2.72 -7.09 -13.95
C GLU A 6 4.09 -7.77 -13.97
N ALA A 7 4.97 -7.34 -14.86
CA ALA A 7 6.31 -7.91 -14.91
C ALA A 7 7.12 -7.61 -13.64
N ASP A 8 6.72 -6.59 -12.89
CA ASP A 8 7.42 -6.24 -11.66
C ASP A 8 6.95 -7.04 -10.46
N LEU A 9 5.93 -7.86 -10.63
CA LEU A 9 5.36 -8.63 -9.53
C LEU A 9 5.96 -10.02 -9.48
N ASN A 10 6.41 -10.42 -8.31
CA ASN A 10 6.89 -11.78 -8.13
C ASN A 10 5.74 -12.67 -7.64
N PRO A 11 5.91 -14.00 -7.67
CA PRO A 11 4.81 -14.90 -7.28
C PRO A 11 4.30 -14.68 -5.85
N HIS A 12 5.20 -14.35 -4.92
CA HIS A 12 4.80 -14.09 -3.54
C HIS A 12 3.88 -12.87 -3.46
N LEU A 13 4.27 -11.80 -4.14
CA LEU A 13 3.47 -10.57 -4.12
C LEU A 13 2.14 -10.79 -4.83
N ASN A 14 2.14 -11.50 -5.96
CA ASN A 14 0.90 -11.81 -6.65
C ASN A 14 -0.07 -12.56 -5.75
N ALA A 15 0.43 -13.55 -5.01
CA ALA A 15 -0.41 -14.32 -4.10
C ALA A 15 -1.00 -13.42 -3.01
N ARG A 16 -0.19 -12.54 -2.47
CA ARG A 16 -0.67 -11.64 -1.42
C ARG A 16 -1.70 -10.65 -1.95
N MET A 17 -1.50 -10.16 -3.17
CA MET A 17 -2.46 -9.24 -3.77
C MET A 17 -3.82 -9.91 -3.94
N LEU A 18 -3.84 -11.15 -4.41
CA LEU A 18 -5.09 -11.87 -4.57
C LEU A 18 -5.75 -12.13 -3.23
N GLN A 19 -4.99 -12.57 -2.25
CA GLN A 19 -5.53 -12.89 -0.93
C GLN A 19 -6.10 -11.67 -0.23
N ARG A 20 -5.54 -10.51 -0.49
CA ARG A 20 -5.86 -9.29 0.25
C ARG A 20 -6.65 -8.27 -0.57
N GLY A 21 -6.95 -8.60 -1.83
CA GLY A 21 -7.73 -7.73 -2.68
C GLY A 21 -7.00 -6.48 -3.10
N ILE A 22 -5.68 -6.55 -3.26
CA ILE A 22 -4.87 -5.39 -3.64
C ILE A 22 -4.66 -5.40 -5.14
N THR A 23 -4.85 -4.24 -5.77
CA THR A 23 -4.70 -4.10 -7.21
C THR A 23 -3.36 -3.47 -7.56
N LEU A 24 -2.95 -3.64 -8.81
CA LEU A 24 -1.73 -3.03 -9.31
C LEU A 24 -1.80 -1.51 -9.22
N ASP A 25 -2.95 -0.93 -9.54
CA ASP A 25 -3.13 0.51 -9.45
C ASP A 25 -2.97 1.01 -8.02
N GLU A 26 -3.43 0.24 -7.06
CA GLU A 26 -3.27 0.62 -5.66
C GLU A 26 -1.81 0.61 -5.25
N ILE A 27 -1.06 -0.41 -5.69
CA ILE A 27 0.36 -0.46 -5.36
C ILE A 27 1.08 0.76 -5.95
N GLU A 28 0.80 1.08 -7.19
CA GLU A 28 1.44 2.22 -7.84
C GLU A 28 1.09 3.52 -7.11
N ARG A 29 -0.15 3.67 -6.67
CA ARG A 29 -0.57 4.85 -5.94
C ARG A 29 0.15 4.96 -4.60
N VAL A 30 0.30 3.85 -3.90
CA VAL A 30 1.02 3.83 -2.62
C VAL A 30 2.46 4.28 -2.82
N LEU A 31 3.11 3.79 -3.86
CA LEU A 31 4.51 4.13 -4.10
C LEU A 31 4.68 5.61 -4.44
N ASN A 32 3.73 6.19 -5.15
CA ASN A 32 3.85 7.57 -5.58
C ASN A 32 3.31 8.60 -4.58
N GLU A 33 2.29 8.24 -3.84
CA GLU A 33 1.60 9.20 -2.98
C GLU A 33 1.56 8.82 -1.51
N GLY A 34 2.06 7.64 -1.16
CA GLY A 34 2.02 7.18 0.21
C GLY A 34 3.03 7.84 1.11
N TRP A 35 2.91 7.58 2.40
CA TRP A 35 3.84 8.06 3.40
C TRP A 35 4.57 6.87 4.02
N GLU A 36 5.58 7.16 4.80
CA GLU A 36 6.45 6.12 5.33
C GLU A 36 5.72 5.22 6.32
N ALA A 37 5.89 3.91 6.13
CA ALA A 37 5.38 2.92 7.07
C ALA A 37 6.43 2.74 8.16
N THR A 38 5.98 2.72 9.41
CA THR A 38 6.91 2.65 10.54
C THR A 38 7.27 1.24 10.93
N ASP A 39 6.63 0.23 10.33
CA ASP A 39 6.88 -1.17 10.69
C ASP A 39 7.78 -1.90 9.71
N ALA A 40 8.47 -1.19 8.82
CA ALA A 40 9.39 -1.82 7.90
C ALA A 40 10.65 -2.27 8.63
N LYS A 41 11.16 -3.43 8.28
CA LYS A 41 12.39 -3.94 8.88
C LYS A 41 13.59 -3.19 8.32
N PRO A 42 14.74 -3.24 9.02
CA PRO A 42 15.95 -2.58 8.53
C PRO A 42 16.28 -3.03 7.10
N GLY A 43 16.65 -2.09 6.26
CA GLY A 43 16.97 -2.37 4.86
C GLY A 43 15.78 -2.45 3.95
N ILE A 44 14.58 -2.32 4.48
CA ILE A 44 13.35 -2.39 3.70
C ILE A 44 12.62 -1.06 3.83
N ILE A 45 12.07 -0.59 2.73
CA ILE A 45 11.28 0.63 2.72
C ILE A 45 9.82 0.25 2.68
N GLY A 46 9.01 0.90 3.52
CA GLY A 46 7.57 0.68 3.53
C GLY A 46 6.84 1.98 3.26
N LYS A 47 5.78 1.91 2.48
CA LYS A 47 4.91 3.05 2.20
C LYS A 47 3.47 2.64 2.47
N ILE A 48 2.67 3.60 2.93
CA ILE A 48 1.26 3.37 3.25
C ILE A 48 0.41 4.42 2.56
N TYR A 49 -0.77 4.02 2.11
CA TYR A 49 -1.75 4.98 1.62
C TYR A 49 -3.14 4.49 2.04
N VAL A 50 -4.02 5.43 2.39
CA VAL A 50 -5.38 5.10 2.79
C VAL A 50 -6.32 5.52 1.67
N PHE A 51 -7.06 4.55 1.13
CA PHE A 51 -7.99 4.77 0.04
C PHE A 51 -9.41 4.92 0.56
N LEU A 52 -10.17 5.79 -0.08
CA LEU A 52 -11.60 5.81 0.14
C LEU A 52 -12.15 4.62 -0.61
N TYR A 53 -12.63 3.63 0.11
CA TYR A 53 -13.03 2.36 -0.50
C TYR A 53 -14.54 2.27 -0.73
N ASN A 54 -15.31 2.50 0.31
CA ASN A 54 -16.77 2.44 0.27
C ASN A 54 -17.25 1.24 -0.51
N GLY A 55 -16.77 0.08 -0.15
CA GLY A 55 -17.10 -1.14 -0.87
C GLY A 55 -17.12 -2.35 0.02
N THR A 56 -17.41 -3.49 -0.59
CA THR A 56 -17.53 -4.75 0.14
C THR A 56 -16.29 -5.59 -0.08
N TRP A 57 -15.75 -6.14 1.01
CA TRP A 57 -14.66 -7.07 0.96
C TRP A 57 -15.02 -8.26 1.83
N GLU A 58 -15.03 -9.45 1.21
CA GLU A 58 -15.37 -10.70 1.91
C GLU A 58 -16.68 -10.58 2.67
N GLY A 59 -17.69 -10.03 2.03
CA GLY A 59 -19.02 -10.00 2.57
C GLY A 59 -19.33 -8.85 3.52
N LYS A 60 -18.39 -7.96 3.76
CA LYS A 60 -18.60 -6.87 4.69
C LYS A 60 -18.24 -5.54 4.05
N PHE A 61 -19.03 -4.50 4.35
CA PHE A 61 -18.79 -3.17 3.80
C PHE A 61 -17.77 -2.42 4.63
N TYR A 62 -16.85 -1.72 3.95
CA TYR A 62 -15.84 -0.90 4.63
C TYR A 62 -15.72 0.44 3.92
N GLU A 63 -15.52 1.50 4.72
CA GLU A 63 -15.36 2.85 4.17
C GLU A 63 -13.97 3.09 3.64
N GLU A 64 -12.95 2.53 4.27
CA GLU A 64 -11.58 2.78 3.91
C GLU A 64 -10.78 1.50 3.78
N LYS A 65 -9.70 1.59 2.99
CA LYS A 65 -8.78 0.50 2.79
C LYS A 65 -7.37 1.06 2.89
N GLU A 66 -6.59 0.54 3.83
CA GLU A 66 -5.21 0.97 3.99
C GLU A 66 -4.32 -0.06 3.33
N VAL A 67 -3.48 0.38 2.40
CA VAL A 67 -2.56 -0.52 1.69
C VAL A 67 -1.14 -0.13 2.03
N SER A 68 -0.32 -1.11 2.41
CA SER A 68 1.09 -0.91 2.70
C SER A 68 1.90 -1.73 1.70
N VAL A 69 2.95 -1.13 1.16
CA VAL A 69 3.82 -1.78 0.19
C VAL A 69 5.24 -1.74 0.70
N TYR A 70 5.93 -2.88 0.63
CA TYR A 70 7.30 -2.99 1.14
C TYR A 70 8.23 -3.38 0.00
N TYR A 71 9.35 -2.69 -0.09
CA TYR A 71 10.28 -2.89 -1.21
C TYR A 71 11.71 -2.55 -0.80
N LYS A 72 12.64 -2.95 -1.66
CA LYS A 72 14.04 -2.57 -1.53
C LYS A 72 14.40 -1.69 -2.70
N LEU A 73 15.36 -0.81 -2.47
CA LEU A 73 15.86 0.07 -3.51
C LEU A 73 17.32 -0.28 -3.72
N LEU A 74 17.66 -0.77 -4.90
CA LEU A 74 19.02 -1.14 -5.25
C LEU A 74 19.39 -0.45 -6.55
N ASN A 75 20.42 0.40 -6.53
CA ASN A 75 20.86 1.14 -7.71
C ASN A 75 19.69 1.84 -8.37
N ASP A 76 18.88 2.51 -7.56
CA ASP A 76 17.70 3.27 -8.02
C ASP A 76 16.63 2.39 -8.66
N THR A 77 16.71 1.09 -8.50
CA THR A 77 15.68 0.16 -8.99
C THR A 77 14.86 -0.35 -7.80
N ILE A 78 13.53 -0.32 -7.96
CA ILE A 78 12.63 -0.79 -6.92
C ILE A 78 12.39 -2.27 -7.08
N PHE A 79 12.59 -3.02 -5.99
CA PHE A 79 12.28 -4.45 -5.96
C PHE A 79 11.15 -4.66 -4.97
N LEU A 80 9.96 -4.93 -5.48
CA LEU A 80 8.77 -5.10 -4.64
C LEU A 80 8.85 -6.42 -3.90
N LEU A 81 8.56 -6.39 -2.60
CA LEU A 81 8.63 -7.58 -1.75
C LEU A 81 7.26 -8.11 -1.39
N THR A 82 6.43 -7.29 -0.78
CA THR A 82 5.11 -7.73 -0.35
C THR A 82 4.21 -6.51 -0.14
N ALA A 83 2.93 -6.78 0.08
CA ALA A 83 1.95 -5.74 0.35
C ALA A 83 0.94 -6.26 1.36
N LYS A 84 0.38 -5.36 2.15
CA LYS A 84 -0.64 -5.68 3.14
C LYS A 84 -1.84 -4.77 2.93
N ALA A 85 -3.00 -5.22 3.37
CA ALA A 85 -4.21 -4.40 3.32
C ALA A 85 -4.97 -4.53 4.62
N ARG A 86 -5.53 -3.43 5.08
CA ARG A 86 -6.47 -3.43 6.19
C ARG A 86 -7.73 -2.72 5.73
N TYR A 87 -8.87 -3.24 6.13
CA TYR A 87 -10.16 -2.67 5.77
C TYR A 87 -10.82 -2.14 7.05
N GLY A 88 -11.39 -0.94 6.97
CA GLY A 88 -11.99 -0.35 8.15
C GLY A 88 -12.41 1.08 7.90
N ARG A 89 -12.18 1.95 8.88
CA ARG A 89 -12.45 3.35 8.75
C ARG A 89 -11.62 4.11 9.78
N GLY A 90 -11.43 5.40 9.54
CA GLY A 90 -10.71 6.22 10.49
C GLY A 90 -9.23 5.94 10.54
N PHE A 91 -8.65 5.38 9.49
CA PHE A 91 -7.21 5.14 9.47
C PHE A 91 -6.47 6.47 9.46
N LEU A 92 -5.34 6.50 10.16
CA LEU A 92 -4.52 7.68 10.22
C LEU A 92 -3.94 7.97 8.84
N LYS A 93 -4.02 9.23 8.42
CA LYS A 93 -3.52 9.66 7.12
C LYS A 93 -2.47 10.73 7.34
N LYS A 94 -1.42 10.70 6.52
CA LYS A 94 -0.38 11.69 6.65
C LYS A 94 -0.33 12.61 5.46
N GLY A 95 0.36 13.72 5.66
CA GLY A 95 0.49 14.70 4.62
C GLY A 95 -0.79 15.40 4.36
N GLY A 96 -1.81 15.13 5.04
CA GLY A 96 -3.02 15.76 4.86
C GLY A 96 -3.37 16.59 5.98
N ASP A 97 -4.58 16.70 6.17
CA ASP A 97 -5.07 17.49 7.08
C ASP A 97 -4.99 17.03 8.39
N ASN A 98 -4.78 15.85 8.61
CA ASN A 98 -4.92 15.33 9.93
C ASN A 98 -3.90 15.82 10.86
N GLU A 99 -2.78 16.19 10.38
CA GLU A 99 -1.82 16.55 11.31
C GLU A 99 -1.97 17.88 11.68
N VAL A 100 -2.72 18.57 11.16
CA VAL A 100 -2.76 19.80 11.50
C VAL A 100 -3.65 20.16 12.37
N ARG A 101 -4.32 19.67 12.67
CA ARG A 101 -5.17 20.11 13.44
C ARG A 101 -4.88 20.29 14.58
N ILE A 102 -4.73 20.57 15.02
CA ILE A 102 -4.37 20.75 16.13
C ILE A 102 -4.47 21.55 16.61
#